data_f24263624b2fcb97d8449a1bb6f13ff8
#
_entry.id   f24263624b2fcb97d8449a1bb6f13ff8
#
_cell.length_a   1.000
_cell.length_b   1.000
_cell.length_c   1.000
_cell.angle_alpha   90.00
_cell.angle_beta   90.00
_cell.angle_gamma   90.00
#
_symmetry.space_group_name_H-M   'P 1'
#
loop_
_entity.id
_entity.type
_entity.pdbx_description
1 polymer ?
#
loop_
_entity_poly.entity_id
_entity_poly.type
_entity_poly.pdbx_seq_one_letter_code
_entity_poly.pdbx_strand_id
1 'polypeptide(L)'
;MTTLTCFKAYDIRGKLGTELNEEIAYKIGRAYGQIYKPKTVVVGCDIRLSSEALKQAAIRGLNDAGVNVLDLGMTGTEEVYFAAFHLDVQGGIEVTASHNPMDYNGMKLVRENARPISADTGLKEIQALAETNNFEEVSQKGTTQSYNILPEFVDHLITYIEPAKIRPLKLVVNAGNGAAGHVIDAIEEKFKALNVPVEFIKIHHEADGTFPNGIPNPILIENRDSTRNAVLEHKADMGIAWDGDFDRCFLFDEKGQFIEGYYIVGLLAQAFLIKQAGEKIVHDPRLVWNTFDIVDEYKGVAVQSKSGHAFIKDVMREHNAVYGGEMSAHHYFRDFAYCDSGMIPWLLTIALLSETGQSLSTLVENMIAKFPCSGEINFKVADTQTTIQKIFDFYADQNPQIDRTDGVSLDFGAWRFNVRASNTEPLLRLNIESRADRQAQPMQYYVDELTGLIQN
;
A
#
# COMPACT_ATOMS: atom_id res chain seq x y z
N MET A 1 33.13 4.80 11.84
CA MET A 1 31.94 5.00 10.96
C MET A 1 30.71 4.83 11.82
N THR A 2 29.74 5.71 11.71
CA THR A 2 28.48 5.59 12.44
C THR A 2 27.53 4.80 11.56
N THR A 3 27.03 3.66 12.05
CA THR A 3 26.06 2.86 11.30
C THR A 3 24.72 3.61 11.22
N LEU A 4 24.18 3.77 10.03
CA LEU A 4 22.89 4.40 9.79
C LEU A 4 21.76 3.38 9.98
N THR A 5 21.05 3.45 11.09
CA THR A 5 20.00 2.50 11.50
C THR A 5 18.66 2.74 10.81
N CYS A 6 18.48 3.84 10.09
CA CYS A 6 17.26 4.18 9.36
C CYS A 6 17.04 3.35 8.08
N PHE A 7 18.05 2.66 7.58
CA PHE A 7 17.88 1.76 6.42
C PHE A 7 17.20 0.47 6.83
N LYS A 8 16.04 0.18 6.23
CA LYS A 8 15.24 -1.02 6.50
C LYS A 8 15.27 -1.97 5.27
N ALA A 9 14.46 -3.00 5.29
CA ALA A 9 14.44 -3.99 4.19
C ALA A 9 13.96 -3.40 2.85
N TYR A 10 13.02 -2.46 2.89
CA TYR A 10 12.33 -1.98 1.68
C TYR A 10 12.44 -0.46 1.47
N ASP A 11 12.76 0.30 2.51
CA ASP A 11 12.78 1.75 2.49
C ASP A 11 13.71 2.30 3.60
N ILE A 12 13.69 3.59 3.77
CA ILE A 12 14.35 4.30 4.85
C ILE A 12 13.30 4.75 5.85
N ARG A 13 13.48 4.39 7.12
CA ARG A 13 12.62 4.75 8.25
C ARG A 13 13.47 4.99 9.47
N GLY A 14 13.34 6.16 10.08
CA GLY A 14 14.13 6.47 11.26
C GLY A 14 13.47 7.49 12.17
N LYS A 15 13.81 7.39 13.45
CA LYS A 15 13.42 8.37 14.45
C LYS A 15 14.16 9.67 14.22
N LEU A 16 13.38 10.76 14.18
CA LEU A 16 13.93 12.10 13.92
C LEU A 16 14.98 12.52 14.97
N GLY A 17 16.02 13.16 14.49
CA GLY A 17 17.13 13.65 15.29
C GLY A 17 18.18 12.59 15.65
N THR A 18 17.78 11.36 15.89
CA THR A 18 18.70 10.27 16.31
C THR A 18 19.06 9.32 15.18
N GLU A 19 18.11 8.91 14.36
CA GLU A 19 18.30 7.95 13.27
C GLU A 19 18.21 8.61 11.89
N LEU A 20 17.43 9.70 11.77
CA LEU A 20 17.24 10.46 10.54
C LEU A 20 17.22 11.96 10.84
N ASN A 21 17.95 12.71 10.04
CA ASN A 21 18.01 14.19 10.07
C ASN A 21 18.41 14.71 8.68
N GLU A 22 18.52 16.02 8.52
CA GLU A 22 18.84 16.66 7.24
C GLU A 22 20.26 16.31 6.73
N GLU A 23 21.22 16.08 7.63
CA GLU A 23 22.57 15.65 7.22
C GLU A 23 22.53 14.24 6.60
N ILE A 24 21.78 13.32 7.22
CA ILE A 24 21.60 11.96 6.70
C ILE A 24 20.80 11.98 5.38
N ALA A 25 19.75 12.79 5.30
CA ALA A 25 18.98 12.98 4.07
C ALA A 25 19.85 13.50 2.91
N TYR A 26 20.72 14.47 3.17
CA TYR A 26 21.70 14.95 2.21
C TYR A 26 22.63 13.82 1.73
N LYS A 27 23.19 13.04 2.66
CA LYS A 27 24.07 11.90 2.33
C LYS A 27 23.36 10.84 1.50
N ILE A 28 22.08 10.59 1.78
CA ILE A 28 21.24 9.66 0.99
C ILE A 28 21.09 10.19 -0.44
N GLY A 29 20.76 11.47 -0.62
CA GLY A 29 20.67 12.09 -1.95
C GLY A 29 22.01 12.04 -2.71
N ARG A 30 23.12 12.33 -2.04
CA ARG A 30 24.47 12.19 -2.61
C ARG A 30 24.78 10.76 -3.05
N ALA A 31 24.52 9.79 -2.19
CA ALA A 31 24.79 8.39 -2.44
C ALA A 31 23.93 7.85 -3.60
N TYR A 32 22.62 8.17 -3.58
CA TYR A 32 21.72 7.80 -4.68
C TYR A 32 22.23 8.36 -6.02
N GLY A 33 22.51 9.67 -6.07
CA GLY A 33 22.99 10.32 -7.29
C GLY A 33 24.32 9.75 -7.79
N GLN A 34 25.25 9.42 -6.90
CA GLN A 34 26.56 8.88 -7.27
C GLN A 34 26.49 7.41 -7.74
N ILE A 35 25.62 6.59 -7.14
CA ILE A 35 25.49 5.17 -7.50
C ILE A 35 24.73 4.99 -8.81
N TYR A 36 23.59 5.63 -8.96
CA TYR A 36 22.73 5.44 -10.14
C TYR A 36 23.04 6.40 -11.28
N LYS A 37 23.69 7.53 -11.00
CA LYS A 37 24.08 8.58 -11.97
C LYS A 37 22.91 9.00 -12.88
N PRO A 38 21.70 9.24 -12.34
CA PRO A 38 20.58 9.65 -13.15
C PRO A 38 20.83 11.08 -13.67
N LYS A 39 20.32 11.39 -14.85
CA LYS A 39 20.35 12.76 -15.36
C LYS A 39 19.34 13.66 -14.63
N THR A 40 18.14 13.13 -14.42
CA THR A 40 17.03 13.84 -13.77
C THR A 40 16.22 12.86 -12.93
N VAL A 41 15.80 13.29 -11.74
CA VAL A 41 14.88 12.56 -10.86
C VAL A 41 13.76 13.46 -10.38
N VAL A 42 12.66 12.86 -9.93
CA VAL A 42 11.58 13.56 -9.24
C VAL A 42 11.75 13.44 -7.72
N VAL A 43 11.37 14.46 -6.98
CA VAL A 43 11.37 14.41 -5.51
C VAL A 43 10.09 15.05 -4.98
N GLY A 44 9.38 14.34 -4.13
CA GLY A 44 8.20 14.80 -3.43
C GLY A 44 8.29 14.55 -1.93
N CYS A 45 7.32 15.05 -1.19
CA CYS A 45 7.20 14.75 0.23
C CYS A 45 5.77 14.81 0.74
N ASP A 46 5.47 14.01 1.77
CA ASP A 46 4.21 14.06 2.50
C ASP A 46 4.10 15.33 3.38
N ILE A 47 2.99 15.46 4.10
CA ILE A 47 2.67 16.65 4.91
C ILE A 47 3.40 16.69 6.27
N ARG A 48 4.15 15.67 6.69
CA ARG A 48 4.81 15.67 8.00
C ARG A 48 5.68 16.91 8.19
N LEU A 49 5.69 17.48 9.39
CA LEU A 49 6.38 18.73 9.70
C LEU A 49 7.88 18.72 9.35
N SER A 50 8.51 17.54 9.35
CA SER A 50 9.92 17.37 8.99
C SER A 50 10.17 17.09 7.51
N SER A 51 9.12 16.77 6.73
CA SER A 51 9.28 16.25 5.37
C SER A 51 9.89 17.27 4.41
N GLU A 52 9.47 18.52 4.46
CA GLU A 52 10.04 19.58 3.60
C GLU A 52 11.54 19.79 3.86
N ALA A 53 11.97 19.84 5.12
CA ALA A 53 13.39 20.03 5.46
C ALA A 53 14.25 18.85 4.99
N LEU A 54 13.77 17.63 5.16
CA LEU A 54 14.44 16.40 4.69
C LEU A 54 14.47 16.34 3.16
N LYS A 55 13.35 16.70 2.49
CA LYS A 55 13.26 16.79 1.02
C LYS A 55 14.31 17.75 0.48
N GLN A 56 14.38 18.96 1.01
CA GLN A 56 15.35 19.96 0.57
C GLN A 56 16.80 19.52 0.82
N ALA A 57 17.07 18.79 1.89
CA ALA A 57 18.38 18.21 2.15
C ALA A 57 18.74 17.12 1.13
N ALA A 58 17.83 16.20 0.82
CA ALA A 58 18.02 15.18 -0.20
C ALA A 58 18.23 15.80 -1.60
N ILE A 59 17.46 16.84 -1.95
CA ILE A 59 17.62 17.60 -3.21
C ILE A 59 19.00 18.22 -3.31
N ARG A 60 19.50 18.87 -2.25
CA ARG A 60 20.88 19.42 -2.24
C ARG A 60 21.91 18.30 -2.47
N GLY A 61 21.72 17.13 -1.84
CA GLY A 61 22.58 15.97 -2.04
C GLY A 61 22.60 15.49 -3.49
N LEU A 62 21.44 15.38 -4.11
CA LEU A 62 21.28 15.02 -5.54
C LEU A 62 21.95 16.05 -6.45
N ASN A 63 21.70 17.35 -6.24
CA ASN A 63 22.31 18.41 -7.04
C ASN A 63 23.84 18.41 -6.91
N ASP A 64 24.37 18.18 -5.71
CA ASP A 64 25.81 18.07 -5.46
C ASP A 64 26.42 16.79 -6.09
N ALA A 65 25.60 15.80 -6.40
CA ALA A 65 25.99 14.62 -7.21
C ALA A 65 25.85 14.84 -8.72
N GLY A 66 25.47 16.03 -9.18
CA GLY A 66 25.28 16.36 -10.59
C GLY A 66 23.90 16.02 -11.16
N VAL A 67 22.94 15.66 -10.31
CA VAL A 67 21.58 15.22 -10.70
C VAL A 67 20.62 16.40 -10.73
N ASN A 68 19.88 16.58 -11.83
CA ASN A 68 18.79 17.54 -11.88
C ASN A 68 17.55 16.98 -11.15
N VAL A 69 16.80 17.86 -10.52
CA VAL A 69 15.61 17.50 -9.73
C VAL A 69 14.39 18.26 -10.23
N LEU A 70 13.30 17.53 -10.45
CA LEU A 70 11.95 18.08 -10.53
C LEU A 70 11.35 17.96 -9.13
N ASP A 71 11.20 19.09 -8.43
CA ASP A 71 10.57 19.17 -7.12
C ASP A 71 9.05 19.22 -7.30
N LEU A 72 8.37 18.15 -6.89
CA LEU A 72 6.91 18.00 -7.02
C LEU A 72 6.14 18.69 -5.89
N GLY A 73 6.83 19.19 -4.86
CA GLY A 73 6.19 19.79 -3.68
C GLY A 73 5.64 18.76 -2.72
N MET A 74 4.45 19.02 -2.18
CA MET A 74 3.70 18.06 -1.37
C MET A 74 3.04 17.03 -2.28
N THR A 75 3.29 15.75 -2.00
CA THR A 75 2.81 14.60 -2.75
C THR A 75 2.46 13.44 -1.82
N GLY A 76 1.86 12.42 -2.37
CA GLY A 76 1.92 11.09 -1.80
C GLY A 76 2.82 10.18 -2.63
N THR A 77 3.06 9.01 -2.09
CA THR A 77 3.96 8.02 -2.69
C THR A 77 3.64 7.73 -4.16
N GLU A 78 2.37 7.56 -4.50
CA GLU A 78 1.95 7.20 -5.86
C GLU A 78 2.13 8.33 -6.89
N GLU A 79 2.11 9.60 -6.48
CA GLU A 79 2.41 10.72 -7.40
C GLU A 79 3.88 10.70 -7.83
N VAL A 80 4.80 10.39 -6.91
CA VAL A 80 6.23 10.21 -7.25
C VAL A 80 6.43 8.99 -8.14
N TYR A 81 5.71 7.89 -7.90
CA TYR A 81 5.75 6.73 -8.79
C TYR A 81 5.26 7.08 -10.19
N PHE A 82 4.10 7.74 -10.27
CA PHE A 82 3.55 8.20 -11.55
C PHE A 82 4.53 9.10 -12.30
N ALA A 83 5.04 10.13 -11.64
CA ALA A 83 6.00 11.05 -12.25
C ALA A 83 7.27 10.32 -12.73
N ALA A 84 7.75 9.32 -11.97
CA ALA A 84 8.97 8.58 -12.31
C ALA A 84 8.86 7.74 -13.59
N PHE A 85 7.66 7.26 -13.96
CA PHE A 85 7.48 6.54 -15.22
C PHE A 85 6.87 7.39 -16.33
N HIS A 86 6.11 8.40 -15.96
CA HIS A 86 5.39 9.25 -16.93
C HIS A 86 6.32 10.29 -17.59
N LEU A 87 7.21 10.92 -16.81
CA LEU A 87 8.09 11.98 -17.26
C LEU A 87 9.40 11.49 -17.89
N ASP A 88 9.58 10.17 -18.06
CA ASP A 88 10.81 9.56 -18.57
C ASP A 88 12.07 10.02 -17.80
N VAL A 89 11.94 10.20 -16.48
CA VAL A 89 13.05 10.46 -15.57
C VAL A 89 13.66 9.16 -15.05
N GLN A 90 14.89 9.21 -14.52
CA GLN A 90 15.61 7.98 -14.17
C GLN A 90 15.43 7.56 -12.71
N GLY A 91 14.42 8.11 -12.02
CA GLY A 91 14.05 7.70 -10.68
C GLY A 91 13.33 8.76 -9.89
N GLY A 92 13.10 8.48 -8.60
CA GLY A 92 12.39 9.37 -7.70
C GLY A 92 12.61 9.07 -6.23
N ILE A 93 12.33 10.07 -5.40
CA ILE A 93 12.36 9.98 -3.93
C ILE A 93 11.08 10.59 -3.39
N GLU A 94 10.32 9.81 -2.61
CA GLU A 94 9.26 10.32 -1.76
C GLU A 94 9.72 10.35 -0.32
N VAL A 95 9.66 11.55 0.31
CA VAL A 95 9.98 11.73 1.73
C VAL A 95 8.72 11.53 2.55
N THR A 96 8.62 10.41 3.21
CA THR A 96 7.43 10.00 3.97
C THR A 96 7.76 8.97 5.03
N ALA A 97 6.94 8.92 6.08
CA ALA A 97 6.90 7.80 7.00
C ALA A 97 5.51 7.15 7.05
N SER A 98 4.64 7.37 6.03
CA SER A 98 3.31 6.79 5.92
C SER A 98 2.54 6.93 7.26
N HIS A 99 2.21 5.83 7.91
CA HIS A 99 1.47 5.76 9.17
C HIS A 99 2.35 5.61 10.43
N ASN A 100 3.67 5.82 10.34
CA ASN A 100 4.55 5.78 11.51
C ASN A 100 4.23 6.93 12.50
N PRO A 101 4.64 6.80 13.79
CA PRO A 101 4.50 7.88 14.78
C PRO A 101 5.08 9.22 14.32
N MET A 102 4.66 10.31 14.99
CA MET A 102 5.02 11.69 14.63
C MET A 102 6.53 11.97 14.67
N ASP A 103 7.25 11.27 15.52
CA ASP A 103 8.69 11.40 15.71
C ASP A 103 9.53 10.56 14.71
N TYR A 104 8.87 10.03 13.66
CA TYR A 104 9.52 9.30 12.56
C TYR A 104 9.36 10.04 11.25
N ASN A 105 10.35 9.83 10.36
CA ASN A 105 10.24 10.10 8.93
C ASN A 105 11.05 9.07 8.14
N GLY A 106 11.04 9.17 6.83
CA GLY A 106 11.72 8.22 5.96
C GLY A 106 11.76 8.64 4.51
N MET A 107 12.17 7.72 3.65
CA MET A 107 12.21 7.91 2.20
C MET A 107 11.93 6.60 1.49
N LYS A 108 11.06 6.65 0.49
CA LYS A 108 10.90 5.60 -0.52
C LYS A 108 11.66 6.01 -1.76
N LEU A 109 12.54 5.14 -2.24
CA LEU A 109 13.40 5.39 -3.37
C LEU A 109 13.02 4.48 -4.53
N VAL A 110 12.93 5.07 -5.72
CA VAL A 110 12.72 4.33 -6.96
C VAL A 110 13.75 4.73 -8.01
N ARG A 111 14.05 3.84 -8.92
CA ARG A 111 14.82 4.10 -10.12
C ARG A 111 13.91 4.17 -11.35
N GLU A 112 14.47 4.09 -12.54
CA GLU A 112 13.72 4.17 -13.80
C GLU A 112 12.46 3.27 -13.82
N ASN A 113 11.37 3.73 -14.42
CA ASN A 113 10.07 3.05 -14.47
C ASN A 113 9.50 2.74 -13.07
N ALA A 114 9.76 3.63 -12.11
CA ALA A 114 9.31 3.51 -10.72
C ALA A 114 9.67 2.16 -10.06
N ARG A 115 10.78 1.52 -10.46
CA ARG A 115 11.25 0.28 -9.83
C ARG A 115 11.77 0.58 -8.43
N PRO A 116 11.26 -0.11 -7.39
CA PRO A 116 11.69 0.17 -6.02
C PRO A 116 13.16 -0.18 -5.79
N ILE A 117 13.80 0.59 -4.92
CA ILE A 117 15.13 0.30 -4.40
C ILE A 117 14.97 -0.26 -2.98
N SER A 118 15.21 -1.56 -2.83
CA SER A 118 15.18 -2.29 -1.56
C SER A 118 16.59 -2.69 -1.12
N ALA A 119 16.69 -3.34 0.05
CA ALA A 119 17.96 -3.85 0.56
C ALA A 119 18.69 -4.76 -0.43
N ASP A 120 17.95 -5.49 -1.26
CA ASP A 120 18.49 -6.45 -2.22
C ASP A 120 18.69 -5.86 -3.63
N THR A 121 18.23 -4.61 -3.87
CA THR A 121 18.27 -3.96 -5.17
C THR A 121 19.03 -2.61 -5.17
N GLY A 122 19.81 -2.33 -4.12
CA GLY A 122 20.70 -1.17 -4.08
C GLY A 122 20.64 -0.31 -2.83
N LEU A 123 19.71 -0.54 -1.89
CA LEU A 123 19.59 0.28 -0.69
C LEU A 123 20.79 0.11 0.26
N LYS A 124 21.39 -1.10 0.31
CA LYS A 124 22.61 -1.37 1.09
C LYS A 124 23.83 -0.63 0.53
N GLU A 125 23.92 -0.52 -0.78
CA GLU A 125 24.99 0.22 -1.44
C GLU A 125 24.87 1.73 -1.16
N ILE A 126 23.65 2.27 -1.17
CA ILE A 126 23.38 3.66 -0.77
C ILE A 126 23.77 3.86 0.69
N GLN A 127 23.38 2.94 1.60
CA GLN A 127 23.76 2.98 3.00
C GLN A 127 25.27 3.02 3.18
N ALA A 128 25.99 2.06 2.59
CA ALA A 128 27.43 1.94 2.72
C ALA A 128 28.15 3.23 2.26
N LEU A 129 27.72 3.82 1.14
CA LEU A 129 28.31 5.06 0.66
C LEU A 129 27.98 6.26 1.56
N ALA A 130 26.74 6.37 2.04
CA ALA A 130 26.31 7.40 2.96
C ALA A 130 27.06 7.35 4.31
N GLU A 131 27.36 6.14 4.82
CA GLU A 131 28.13 5.92 6.06
C GLU A 131 29.60 6.32 5.92
N THR A 132 30.21 6.07 4.76
CA THR A 132 31.60 6.45 4.50
C THR A 132 31.77 7.94 4.30
N ASN A 133 30.72 8.62 3.84
CA ASN A 133 30.74 10.04 3.44
C ASN A 133 31.86 10.38 2.43
N ASN A 134 32.29 9.39 1.64
CA ASN A 134 33.36 9.53 0.67
C ASN A 134 32.77 9.76 -0.73
N PHE A 135 32.28 10.97 -0.96
CA PHE A 135 31.62 11.36 -2.20
C PHE A 135 32.61 11.95 -3.20
N GLU A 136 32.43 11.57 -4.47
CA GLU A 136 33.19 12.10 -5.60
C GLU A 136 32.76 13.55 -5.90
N GLU A 137 33.71 14.42 -6.20
CA GLU A 137 33.44 15.74 -6.73
C GLU A 137 32.90 15.64 -8.15
N VAL A 138 31.91 16.47 -8.48
CA VAL A 138 31.37 16.60 -9.83
C VAL A 138 31.78 17.93 -10.46
N SER A 139 32.04 17.94 -11.77
CA SER A 139 32.40 19.14 -12.49
C SER A 139 31.26 20.15 -12.62
N GLN A 140 30.04 19.66 -12.60
CA GLN A 140 28.82 20.46 -12.71
C GLN A 140 27.76 19.91 -11.76
N LYS A 141 27.25 20.77 -10.87
CA LYS A 141 26.12 20.46 -10.01
C LYS A 141 24.82 20.41 -10.83
N GLY A 142 23.86 19.62 -10.36
CA GLY A 142 22.51 19.63 -10.90
C GLY A 142 21.73 20.88 -10.51
N THR A 143 20.56 21.00 -11.11
CA THR A 143 19.61 22.11 -10.87
C THR A 143 18.28 21.56 -10.36
N THR A 144 17.50 22.41 -9.70
CA THR A 144 16.16 22.07 -9.23
C THR A 144 15.13 22.97 -9.93
N GLN A 145 14.05 22.35 -10.38
CA GLN A 145 12.90 23.03 -10.96
C GLN A 145 11.62 22.49 -10.30
N SER A 146 10.70 23.38 -9.94
CA SER A 146 9.37 22.96 -9.49
C SER A 146 8.56 22.39 -10.67
N TYR A 147 7.80 21.32 -10.43
CA TYR A 147 6.95 20.69 -11.41
C TYR A 147 5.62 20.24 -10.78
N ASN A 148 4.50 20.62 -11.37
CA ASN A 148 3.17 20.21 -10.90
C ASN A 148 2.69 19.01 -11.71
N ILE A 149 2.80 17.81 -11.14
CA ILE A 149 2.39 16.55 -11.78
C ILE A 149 0.88 16.26 -11.65
N LEU A 150 0.19 16.94 -10.73
CA LEU A 150 -1.17 16.60 -10.34
C LEU A 150 -2.19 16.54 -11.51
N PRO A 151 -2.21 17.47 -12.49
CA PRO A 151 -3.15 17.38 -13.60
C PRO A 151 -2.96 16.11 -14.44
N GLU A 152 -1.71 15.76 -14.75
CA GLU A 152 -1.37 14.58 -15.56
C GLU A 152 -1.67 13.29 -14.79
N PHE A 153 -1.40 13.29 -13.48
CA PHE A 153 -1.73 12.18 -12.59
C PHE A 153 -3.24 11.93 -12.54
N VAL A 154 -4.03 12.97 -12.33
CA VAL A 154 -5.51 12.85 -12.35
C VAL A 154 -6.02 12.38 -13.70
N ASP A 155 -5.49 12.90 -14.81
CA ASP A 155 -5.87 12.42 -16.15
C ASP A 155 -5.59 10.93 -16.32
N HIS A 156 -4.47 10.44 -15.81
CA HIS A 156 -4.15 9.01 -15.80
C HIS A 156 -5.13 8.20 -14.93
N LEU A 157 -5.43 8.67 -13.72
CA LEU A 157 -6.38 7.99 -12.82
C LEU A 157 -7.77 7.82 -13.46
N ILE A 158 -8.24 8.82 -14.20
CA ILE A 158 -9.53 8.75 -14.88
C ILE A 158 -9.58 7.68 -15.98
N THR A 159 -8.44 7.25 -16.52
CA THR A 159 -8.41 6.17 -17.52
C THR A 159 -8.87 4.81 -16.98
N TYR A 160 -8.89 4.62 -15.66
CA TYR A 160 -9.35 3.37 -15.04
C TYR A 160 -10.87 3.20 -15.03
N ILE A 161 -11.61 4.27 -15.28
CA ILE A 161 -13.08 4.29 -15.31
C ILE A 161 -13.61 4.76 -16.66
N GLU A 162 -14.88 4.51 -16.92
CA GLU A 162 -15.65 5.13 -18.00
C GLU A 162 -16.58 6.19 -17.37
N PRO A 163 -16.18 7.48 -17.38
CA PRO A 163 -16.92 8.54 -16.67
C PRO A 163 -18.42 8.57 -16.99
N ALA A 164 -18.80 8.36 -18.25
CA ALA A 164 -20.19 8.38 -18.70
C ALA A 164 -21.07 7.22 -18.15
N LYS A 165 -20.45 6.17 -17.60
CA LYS A 165 -21.14 5.01 -17.02
C LYS A 165 -21.30 5.08 -15.50
N ILE A 166 -20.66 6.05 -14.86
CA ILE A 166 -20.77 6.21 -13.40
C ILE A 166 -22.16 6.74 -13.05
N ARG A 167 -22.88 5.97 -12.22
CA ARG A 167 -24.19 6.38 -11.69
C ARG A 167 -24.05 7.43 -10.57
N PRO A 168 -25.13 8.14 -10.21
CA PRO A 168 -25.12 9.00 -9.03
C PRO A 168 -24.66 8.21 -7.78
N LEU A 169 -23.62 8.71 -7.11
CA LEU A 169 -23.05 8.15 -5.89
C LEU A 169 -22.68 9.26 -4.91
N LYS A 170 -22.86 8.98 -3.61
CA LYS A 170 -22.37 9.80 -2.52
C LYS A 170 -21.26 9.08 -1.79
N LEU A 171 -20.07 9.67 -1.73
CA LEU A 171 -18.87 9.08 -1.17
C LEU A 171 -18.38 9.90 0.02
N VAL A 172 -18.14 9.25 1.16
CA VAL A 172 -17.33 9.83 2.24
C VAL A 172 -15.87 9.58 1.91
N VAL A 173 -15.05 10.63 1.95
CA VAL A 173 -13.61 10.58 1.72
C VAL A 173 -12.87 11.13 2.93
N ASN A 174 -12.02 10.30 3.53
CA ASN A 174 -11.24 10.62 4.72
C ASN A 174 -9.75 10.63 4.40
N ALA A 175 -9.19 11.83 4.20
CA ALA A 175 -7.76 12.00 3.94
C ALA A 175 -6.89 11.86 5.22
N GLY A 176 -7.49 11.75 6.41
CA GLY A 176 -6.78 11.62 7.68
C GLY A 176 -5.83 12.78 7.99
N ASN A 177 -6.08 13.97 7.43
CA ASN A 177 -5.15 15.11 7.42
C ASN A 177 -3.80 14.82 6.77
N GLY A 178 -3.70 13.70 6.01
CA GLY A 178 -2.54 13.32 5.21
C GLY A 178 -2.50 14.01 3.85
N ALA A 179 -1.78 13.42 2.91
CA ALA A 179 -1.56 14.02 1.60
C ALA A 179 -2.69 13.75 0.57
N ALA A 180 -3.71 12.91 0.86
CA ALA A 180 -4.72 12.52 -0.14
C ALA A 180 -5.66 13.67 -0.58
N GLY A 181 -5.85 14.69 0.26
CA GLY A 181 -6.90 15.70 0.08
C GLY A 181 -6.80 16.46 -1.25
N HIS A 182 -5.61 16.93 -1.62
CA HIS A 182 -5.40 17.71 -2.85
C HIS A 182 -5.69 16.90 -4.13
N VAL A 183 -5.43 15.59 -4.11
CA VAL A 183 -5.76 14.70 -5.26
C VAL A 183 -7.28 14.53 -5.37
N ILE A 184 -7.98 14.37 -4.24
CA ILE A 184 -9.44 14.28 -4.22
C ILE A 184 -10.07 15.56 -4.74
N ASP A 185 -9.55 16.74 -4.38
CA ASP A 185 -10.03 18.03 -4.92
C ASP A 185 -9.87 18.09 -6.44
N ALA A 186 -8.71 17.69 -6.96
CA ALA A 186 -8.46 17.68 -8.39
C ALA A 186 -9.33 16.64 -9.13
N ILE A 187 -9.58 15.47 -8.53
CA ILE A 187 -10.51 14.47 -9.10
C ILE A 187 -11.95 15.03 -9.09
N GLU A 188 -12.39 15.70 -8.01
CA GLU A 188 -13.72 16.29 -7.95
C GLU A 188 -13.91 17.36 -9.03
N GLU A 189 -12.93 18.22 -9.26
CA GLU A 189 -12.95 19.19 -10.36
C GLU A 189 -13.03 18.49 -11.73
N LYS A 190 -12.24 17.44 -11.91
CA LYS A 190 -12.28 16.64 -13.15
C LYS A 190 -13.63 15.96 -13.36
N PHE A 191 -14.22 15.40 -12.29
CA PHE A 191 -15.55 14.80 -12.32
C PHE A 191 -16.63 15.82 -12.70
N LYS A 192 -16.58 17.02 -12.11
CA LYS A 192 -17.48 18.13 -12.49
C LYS A 192 -17.36 18.48 -13.97
N ALA A 193 -16.12 18.60 -14.49
CA ALA A 193 -15.85 18.88 -15.90
C ALA A 193 -16.37 17.80 -16.86
N LEU A 194 -16.34 16.53 -16.42
CA LEU A 194 -16.81 15.37 -17.18
C LEU A 194 -18.29 15.02 -16.91
N ASN A 195 -18.99 15.78 -16.07
CA ASN A 195 -20.36 15.54 -15.63
C ASN A 195 -20.53 14.15 -14.95
N VAL A 196 -19.55 13.69 -14.20
CA VAL A 196 -19.64 12.47 -13.39
C VAL A 196 -20.46 12.80 -12.14
N PRO A 197 -21.61 12.12 -11.89
CA PRO A 197 -22.55 12.51 -10.83
C PRO A 197 -22.15 11.93 -9.45
N VAL A 198 -20.95 12.26 -8.97
CA VAL A 198 -20.44 11.85 -7.65
C VAL A 198 -20.41 13.05 -6.72
N GLU A 199 -21.00 12.89 -5.52
CA GLU A 199 -20.95 13.83 -4.41
C GLU A 199 -19.90 13.37 -3.41
N PHE A 200 -18.95 14.24 -3.06
CA PHE A 200 -17.94 13.97 -2.05
C PHE A 200 -18.25 14.63 -0.71
N ILE A 201 -18.32 13.84 0.35
CA ILE A 201 -18.36 14.28 1.74
C ILE A 201 -16.95 14.15 2.31
N LYS A 202 -16.27 15.28 2.46
CA LYS A 202 -14.85 15.36 2.84
C LYS A 202 -14.72 15.47 4.36
N ILE A 203 -13.97 14.56 4.98
CA ILE A 203 -13.64 14.61 6.41
C ILE A 203 -12.13 14.51 6.61
N HIS A 204 -11.60 15.17 7.62
CA HIS A 204 -10.16 15.29 7.89
C HIS A 204 -9.38 15.59 6.60
N HIS A 205 -9.94 16.49 5.78
CA HIS A 205 -9.55 16.66 4.38
C HIS A 205 -8.30 17.52 4.22
N GLU A 206 -8.21 18.60 5.01
CA GLU A 206 -7.09 19.52 4.94
C GLU A 206 -5.80 18.84 5.42
N ALA A 207 -4.75 18.93 4.62
CA ALA A 207 -3.44 18.39 4.96
C ALA A 207 -2.86 19.16 6.16
N ASP A 208 -2.56 18.43 7.26
CA ASP A 208 -2.02 19.02 8.49
C ASP A 208 -1.00 18.08 9.12
N GLY A 209 0.28 18.44 9.02
CA GLY A 209 1.40 17.64 9.55
C GLY A 209 1.41 17.49 11.08
N THR A 210 0.48 18.12 11.81
CA THR A 210 0.30 17.86 13.23
C THR A 210 -0.65 16.69 13.52
N PHE A 211 -1.36 16.19 12.49
CA PHE A 211 -2.34 15.12 12.56
C PHE A 211 -3.32 15.26 13.75
N PRO A 212 -4.15 16.30 13.77
CA PRO A 212 -5.01 16.61 14.91
C PRO A 212 -6.04 15.53 15.23
N ASN A 213 -6.33 14.65 14.27
CA ASN A 213 -7.24 13.51 14.42
C ASN A 213 -6.50 12.16 14.58
N GLY A 214 -5.20 12.19 14.91
CA GLY A 214 -4.34 11.01 15.02
C GLY A 214 -3.67 10.64 13.68
N ILE A 215 -2.66 9.79 13.76
CA ILE A 215 -1.96 9.29 12.56
C ILE A 215 -2.93 8.44 11.72
N PRO A 216 -3.12 8.76 10.44
CA PRO A 216 -4.05 8.02 9.59
C PRO A 216 -3.56 6.59 9.32
N ASN A 217 -4.21 5.64 9.95
CA ASN A 217 -3.98 4.21 9.78
C ASN A 217 -5.30 3.43 9.94
N PRO A 218 -6.13 3.34 8.90
CA PRO A 218 -7.45 2.69 8.99
C PRO A 218 -7.43 1.17 9.24
N ILE A 219 -6.25 0.53 9.19
CA ILE A 219 -6.11 -0.87 9.63
C ILE A 219 -6.45 -0.98 11.12
N LEU A 220 -6.07 0.01 11.92
CA LEU A 220 -6.36 0.05 13.34
C LEU A 220 -7.85 0.33 13.56
N ILE A 221 -8.48 -0.47 14.41
CA ILE A 221 -9.93 -0.41 14.67
C ILE A 221 -10.34 0.96 15.21
N GLU A 222 -9.54 1.54 16.09
CA GLU A 222 -9.75 2.85 16.71
C GLU A 222 -9.77 4.01 15.71
N ASN A 223 -9.20 3.84 14.50
CA ASN A 223 -9.17 4.88 13.46
C ASN A 223 -10.33 4.75 12.45
N ARG A 224 -11.23 3.79 12.63
CA ARG A 224 -12.33 3.52 11.68
C ARG A 224 -13.59 4.33 11.95
N ASP A 225 -13.83 4.74 13.20
CA ASP A 225 -15.10 5.33 13.63
C ASP A 225 -15.46 6.64 12.91
N SER A 226 -14.49 7.49 12.61
CA SER A 226 -14.75 8.75 11.90
C SER A 226 -15.35 8.53 10.52
N THR A 227 -14.77 7.62 9.73
CA THR A 227 -15.28 7.27 8.40
C THR A 227 -16.62 6.56 8.49
N ARG A 228 -16.72 5.55 9.35
CA ARG A 228 -17.96 4.80 9.59
C ARG A 228 -19.12 5.73 9.94
N ASN A 229 -18.93 6.61 10.92
CA ASN A 229 -19.99 7.51 11.41
C ASN A 229 -20.41 8.49 10.32
N ALA A 230 -19.48 9.05 9.56
CA ALA A 230 -19.79 9.92 8.44
C ALA A 230 -20.58 9.21 7.32
N VAL A 231 -20.25 7.95 7.00
CA VAL A 231 -21.04 7.15 6.04
C VAL A 231 -22.49 7.02 6.49
N LEU A 232 -22.71 6.67 7.76
CA LEU A 232 -24.05 6.50 8.33
C LEU A 232 -24.82 7.82 8.42
N GLU A 233 -24.18 8.89 8.88
CA GLU A 233 -24.78 10.23 9.04
C GLU A 233 -25.24 10.79 7.69
N HIS A 234 -24.39 10.72 6.68
CA HIS A 234 -24.66 11.27 5.36
C HIS A 234 -25.37 10.28 4.41
N LYS A 235 -25.63 9.05 4.88
CA LYS A 235 -26.21 7.96 4.06
C LYS A 235 -25.44 7.82 2.75
N ALA A 236 -24.11 7.73 2.86
CA ALA A 236 -23.24 7.61 1.70
C ALA A 236 -23.29 6.18 1.14
N ASP A 237 -23.04 6.03 -0.15
CA ASP A 237 -22.97 4.73 -0.82
C ASP A 237 -21.68 3.96 -0.45
N MET A 238 -20.63 4.70 -0.08
CA MET A 238 -19.34 4.12 0.31
C MET A 238 -18.52 5.13 1.11
N GLY A 239 -17.68 4.62 2.02
CA GLY A 239 -16.62 5.38 2.66
C GLY A 239 -15.25 4.95 2.17
N ILE A 240 -14.32 5.89 2.04
CA ILE A 240 -12.96 5.70 1.61
C ILE A 240 -12.04 6.38 2.61
N ALA A 241 -10.99 5.70 3.04
CA ALA A 241 -9.97 6.26 3.90
C ALA A 241 -8.58 5.86 3.41
N TRP A 242 -7.58 6.70 3.63
CA TRP A 242 -6.20 6.47 3.26
C TRP A 242 -5.28 6.56 4.46
N ASP A 243 -4.06 6.06 4.31
CA ASP A 243 -2.96 6.33 5.24
C ASP A 243 -2.22 7.63 4.85
N GLY A 244 -1.15 7.97 5.57
CA GLY A 244 -0.56 9.31 5.51
C GLY A 244 -0.02 9.75 4.15
N ASP A 245 0.53 8.83 3.37
CA ASP A 245 1.06 9.04 2.03
C ASP A 245 0.19 8.38 0.93
N PHE A 246 -1.02 7.99 1.30
CA PHE A 246 -2.14 7.47 0.50
C PHE A 246 -1.80 6.38 -0.53
N ASP A 247 -0.77 5.59 -0.31
CA ASP A 247 -0.51 4.42 -1.15
C ASP A 247 -1.40 3.21 -0.82
N ARG A 248 -2.23 3.31 0.23
CA ARG A 248 -3.22 2.31 0.64
C ARG A 248 -4.62 2.89 0.70
N CYS A 249 -5.60 2.09 0.24
CA CYS A 249 -7.00 2.43 0.20
C CYS A 249 -7.82 1.48 1.06
N PHE A 250 -8.66 2.03 1.93
CA PHE A 250 -9.54 1.29 2.83
C PHE A 250 -10.99 1.67 2.55
N LEU A 251 -11.84 0.67 2.38
CA LEU A 251 -13.23 0.86 2.00
C LEU A 251 -14.19 0.49 3.14
N PHE A 252 -15.28 1.25 3.20
CA PHE A 252 -16.42 1.03 4.08
C PHE A 252 -17.68 0.95 3.22
N ASP A 253 -18.54 -0.01 3.49
CA ASP A 253 -19.80 -0.12 2.78
C ASP A 253 -20.83 0.93 3.23
N GLU A 254 -22.00 0.96 2.59
CA GLU A 254 -23.10 1.88 2.91
C GLU A 254 -23.72 1.65 4.32
N LYS A 255 -23.40 0.52 4.97
CA LYS A 255 -23.76 0.21 6.35
C LYS A 255 -22.68 0.65 7.35
N GLY A 256 -21.61 1.32 6.85
CA GLY A 256 -20.46 1.75 7.63
C GLY A 256 -19.56 0.60 8.10
N GLN A 257 -19.67 -0.58 7.50
CA GLN A 257 -18.80 -1.71 7.84
C GLN A 257 -17.48 -1.58 7.09
N PHE A 258 -16.38 -1.73 7.82
CA PHE A 258 -15.04 -1.82 7.23
C PHE A 258 -14.92 -3.13 6.44
N ILE A 259 -14.41 -3.05 5.23
CA ILE A 259 -14.19 -4.22 4.38
C ILE A 259 -12.73 -4.65 4.48
N GLU A 260 -12.50 -5.87 4.95
CA GLU A 260 -11.15 -6.41 5.03
C GLU A 260 -10.48 -6.45 3.65
N GLY A 261 -9.19 -6.08 3.60
CA GLY A 261 -8.43 -6.03 2.34
C GLY A 261 -8.46 -7.33 1.54
N TYR A 262 -8.61 -8.45 2.22
CA TYR A 262 -8.82 -9.78 1.63
C TYR A 262 -9.98 -9.81 0.62
N TYR A 263 -11.13 -9.23 0.96
CA TYR A 263 -12.29 -9.17 0.06
C TYR A 263 -12.12 -8.12 -1.03
N ILE A 264 -11.42 -7.02 -0.72
CA ILE A 264 -11.11 -5.99 -1.72
C ILE A 264 -10.20 -6.55 -2.81
N VAL A 265 -9.21 -7.39 -2.45
CA VAL A 265 -8.37 -8.08 -3.45
C VAL A 265 -9.23 -8.89 -4.42
N GLY A 266 -10.21 -9.66 -3.92
CA GLY A 266 -11.16 -10.40 -4.75
C GLY A 266 -12.03 -9.49 -5.62
N LEU A 267 -12.58 -8.42 -5.03
CA LEU A 267 -13.43 -7.45 -5.73
C LEU A 267 -12.69 -6.77 -6.90
N LEU A 268 -11.46 -6.35 -6.70
CA LEU A 268 -10.65 -5.73 -7.74
C LEU A 268 -10.18 -6.76 -8.79
N ALA A 269 -9.84 -7.98 -8.38
CA ALA A 269 -9.58 -9.07 -9.32
C ALA A 269 -10.78 -9.31 -10.25
N GLN A 270 -12.00 -9.36 -9.70
CA GLN A 270 -13.24 -9.44 -10.47
C GLN A 270 -13.37 -8.29 -11.47
N ALA A 271 -13.12 -7.04 -11.03
CA ALA A 271 -13.24 -5.86 -11.89
C ALA A 271 -12.31 -5.92 -13.12
N PHE A 272 -11.12 -6.51 -12.99
CA PHE A 272 -10.22 -6.72 -14.13
C PHE A 272 -10.64 -7.92 -14.99
N LEU A 273 -10.99 -9.05 -14.38
CA LEU A 273 -11.30 -10.28 -15.08
C LEU A 273 -12.62 -10.24 -15.87
N ILE A 274 -13.60 -9.43 -15.43
CA ILE A 274 -14.82 -9.14 -16.20
C ILE A 274 -14.45 -8.47 -17.53
N LYS A 275 -13.50 -7.53 -17.51
CA LYS A 275 -13.06 -6.81 -18.70
C LYS A 275 -12.23 -7.70 -19.64
N GLN A 276 -11.38 -8.56 -19.05
CA GLN A 276 -10.47 -9.41 -19.81
C GLN A 276 -10.20 -10.73 -19.09
N ALA A 277 -10.88 -11.79 -19.53
CA ALA A 277 -10.63 -13.15 -19.03
C ALA A 277 -9.21 -13.62 -19.41
N GLY A 278 -8.61 -14.50 -18.58
CA GLY A 278 -7.27 -15.03 -18.81
C GLY A 278 -6.14 -14.19 -18.24
N GLU A 279 -6.43 -12.99 -17.72
CA GLU A 279 -5.44 -12.15 -17.06
C GLU A 279 -4.95 -12.78 -15.75
N LYS A 280 -3.74 -12.41 -15.37
CA LYS A 280 -3.09 -12.89 -14.15
C LYS A 280 -3.32 -11.93 -13.01
N ILE A 281 -3.64 -12.50 -11.85
CA ILE A 281 -3.86 -11.81 -10.58
C ILE A 281 -2.82 -12.26 -9.59
N VAL A 282 -1.99 -11.34 -9.10
CA VAL A 282 -1.01 -11.64 -8.04
C VAL A 282 -1.64 -11.40 -6.68
N HIS A 283 -1.42 -12.30 -5.73
CA HIS A 283 -1.92 -12.19 -4.36
C HIS A 283 -0.88 -12.68 -3.34
N ASP A 284 -1.00 -12.24 -2.11
CA ASP A 284 -0.19 -12.73 -1.00
C ASP A 284 -0.73 -14.07 -0.44
N PRO A 285 0.07 -14.84 0.33
CA PRO A 285 -0.32 -16.18 0.77
C PRO A 285 -1.12 -16.20 2.08
N ARG A 286 -1.41 -15.07 2.69
CA ARG A 286 -2.05 -14.99 4.01
C ARG A 286 -3.47 -15.56 3.99
N LEU A 287 -4.31 -15.04 3.10
CA LEU A 287 -5.67 -15.50 2.85
C LEU A 287 -5.88 -15.61 1.34
N VAL A 288 -6.32 -16.76 0.84
CA VAL A 288 -6.23 -17.06 -0.60
C VAL A 288 -7.53 -17.56 -1.24
N TRP A 289 -8.42 -18.18 -0.46
CA TRP A 289 -9.55 -18.91 -1.06
C TRP A 289 -10.55 -18.01 -1.77
N ASN A 290 -10.87 -16.84 -1.22
CA ASN A 290 -11.72 -15.88 -1.91
C ASN A 290 -11.13 -15.45 -3.26
N THR A 291 -9.82 -15.18 -3.29
CA THR A 291 -9.13 -14.81 -4.54
C THR A 291 -9.15 -15.97 -5.54
N PHE A 292 -8.88 -17.20 -5.10
CA PHE A 292 -8.94 -18.38 -5.98
C PHE A 292 -10.33 -18.61 -6.57
N ASP A 293 -11.37 -18.50 -5.75
CA ASP A 293 -12.76 -18.69 -6.18
C ASP A 293 -13.15 -17.66 -7.26
N ILE A 294 -12.83 -16.39 -7.05
CA ILE A 294 -13.07 -15.30 -8.01
C ILE A 294 -12.26 -15.52 -9.30
N VAL A 295 -10.98 -15.84 -9.17
CA VAL A 295 -10.11 -16.04 -10.33
C VAL A 295 -10.57 -17.24 -11.18
N ASP A 296 -11.03 -18.32 -10.54
CA ASP A 296 -11.57 -19.48 -11.24
C ASP A 296 -12.92 -19.15 -11.92
N GLU A 297 -13.84 -18.50 -11.22
CA GLU A 297 -15.15 -18.08 -11.74
C GLU A 297 -15.02 -17.21 -13.00
N TYR A 298 -14.09 -16.23 -12.97
CA TYR A 298 -13.87 -15.29 -14.08
C TYR A 298 -12.75 -15.73 -15.03
N LYS A 299 -12.28 -16.99 -14.93
CA LYS A 299 -11.30 -17.60 -15.85
C LYS A 299 -9.98 -16.85 -15.93
N GLY A 300 -9.51 -16.36 -14.79
CA GLY A 300 -8.19 -15.76 -14.65
C GLY A 300 -7.11 -16.79 -14.27
N VAL A 301 -5.92 -16.28 -13.93
CA VAL A 301 -4.81 -17.08 -13.42
C VAL A 301 -4.30 -16.46 -12.13
N ALA A 302 -4.43 -17.18 -11.01
CA ALA A 302 -3.87 -16.76 -9.74
C ALA A 302 -2.37 -17.04 -9.68
N VAL A 303 -1.61 -16.05 -9.23
CA VAL A 303 -0.15 -16.14 -9.04
C VAL A 303 0.18 -15.71 -7.61
N GLN A 304 0.76 -16.61 -6.83
CA GLN A 304 1.11 -16.32 -5.44
C GLN A 304 2.49 -15.67 -5.33
N SER A 305 2.60 -14.66 -4.48
CA SER A 305 3.85 -13.98 -4.13
C SER A 305 4.05 -13.96 -2.61
N LYS A 306 5.27 -13.72 -2.15
CA LYS A 306 5.50 -13.30 -0.75
C LYS A 306 4.83 -11.95 -0.49
N SER A 307 4.42 -11.72 0.77
CA SER A 307 3.94 -10.40 1.21
C SER A 307 5.04 -9.36 1.15
N GLY A 308 4.68 -8.15 0.73
CA GLY A 308 5.57 -7.00 0.65
C GLY A 308 5.70 -6.45 -0.77
N HIS A 309 5.62 -5.12 -0.85
CA HIS A 309 5.48 -4.40 -2.10
C HIS A 309 6.57 -4.70 -3.14
N ALA A 310 7.81 -4.92 -2.71
CA ALA A 310 8.90 -5.24 -3.64
C ALA A 310 8.68 -6.60 -4.33
N PHE A 311 8.30 -7.63 -3.56
CA PHE A 311 8.05 -8.97 -4.10
C PHE A 311 6.83 -9.00 -5.02
N ILE A 312 5.73 -8.38 -4.61
CA ILE A 312 4.52 -8.31 -5.44
C ILE A 312 4.82 -7.63 -6.78
N LYS A 313 5.51 -6.48 -6.76
CA LYS A 313 5.88 -5.73 -7.98
C LYS A 313 6.77 -6.55 -8.91
N ASP A 314 7.72 -7.32 -8.37
CA ASP A 314 8.60 -8.16 -9.18
C ASP A 314 7.86 -9.35 -9.80
N VAL A 315 7.03 -10.06 -9.02
CA VAL A 315 6.19 -11.16 -9.52
C VAL A 315 5.20 -10.67 -10.58
N MET A 316 4.59 -9.49 -10.36
CA MET A 316 3.71 -8.90 -11.37
C MET A 316 4.43 -8.62 -12.69
N ARG A 317 5.67 -8.07 -12.64
CA ARG A 317 6.48 -7.83 -13.84
C ARG A 317 6.86 -9.13 -14.54
N GLU A 318 7.32 -10.14 -13.78
CA GLU A 318 7.69 -11.44 -14.31
C GLU A 318 6.54 -12.13 -15.05
N HIS A 319 5.36 -12.06 -14.47
CA HIS A 319 4.17 -12.70 -15.02
C HIS A 319 3.33 -11.80 -15.94
N ASN A 320 3.68 -10.52 -16.09
CA ASN A 320 2.87 -9.50 -16.78
C ASN A 320 1.44 -9.46 -16.22
N ALA A 321 1.28 -9.53 -14.90
CA ALA A 321 -0.01 -9.58 -14.25
C ALA A 321 -0.70 -8.21 -14.30
N VAL A 322 -2.03 -8.19 -14.56
CA VAL A 322 -2.80 -6.95 -14.69
C VAL A 322 -2.99 -6.25 -13.35
N TYR A 323 -3.12 -7.04 -12.28
CA TYR A 323 -3.39 -6.59 -10.93
C TYR A 323 -2.68 -7.46 -9.92
N GLY A 324 -2.27 -6.84 -8.82
CA GLY A 324 -1.78 -7.51 -7.63
C GLY A 324 -2.39 -6.89 -6.38
N GLY A 325 -2.67 -7.70 -5.36
CA GLY A 325 -3.26 -7.20 -4.13
C GLY A 325 -2.73 -7.87 -2.88
N GLU A 326 -2.60 -7.08 -1.82
CA GLU A 326 -2.31 -7.54 -0.48
C GLU A 326 -3.49 -7.24 0.46
N MET A 327 -3.75 -8.13 1.40
CA MET A 327 -4.78 -7.88 2.42
C MET A 327 -4.46 -6.68 3.34
N SER A 328 -3.25 -6.16 3.29
CA SER A 328 -2.82 -4.93 3.96
C SER A 328 -3.24 -3.64 3.24
N ALA A 329 -4.11 -3.76 2.23
CA ALA A 329 -4.67 -2.68 1.41
C ALA A 329 -3.68 -2.00 0.45
N HIS A 330 -2.55 -2.65 0.12
CA HIS A 330 -1.76 -2.29 -1.05
C HIS A 330 -2.34 -2.98 -2.29
N HIS A 331 -2.58 -2.20 -3.34
CA HIS A 331 -3.12 -2.67 -4.61
C HIS A 331 -2.26 -2.16 -5.75
N TYR A 332 -1.76 -3.07 -6.58
CA TYR A 332 -0.75 -2.84 -7.61
C TYR A 332 -1.34 -3.02 -9.00
N PHE A 333 -0.96 -2.17 -9.94
CA PHE A 333 -1.58 -2.15 -11.27
C PHE A 333 -0.53 -2.13 -12.37
N ARG A 334 -0.65 -3.05 -13.36
CA ARG A 334 0.26 -3.11 -14.51
C ARG A 334 0.38 -1.77 -15.22
N ASP A 335 -0.74 -1.13 -15.50
CA ASP A 335 -0.79 0.12 -16.24
C ASP A 335 -0.38 1.34 -15.39
N PHE A 336 -0.07 1.10 -14.11
CA PHE A 336 0.59 2.02 -13.19
C PHE A 336 2.04 1.60 -12.89
N ALA A 337 2.74 1.11 -13.92
CA ALA A 337 4.11 0.58 -13.83
C ALA A 337 4.30 -0.51 -12.75
N TYR A 338 3.26 -1.29 -12.46
CA TYR A 338 3.20 -2.30 -11.40
C TYR A 338 3.35 -1.71 -9.98
N CYS A 339 3.14 -0.42 -9.82
CA CYS A 339 3.16 0.24 -8.52
C CYS A 339 1.82 0.17 -7.82
N ASP A 340 1.87 0.35 -6.51
CA ASP A 340 0.71 0.50 -5.63
C ASP A 340 0.10 1.89 -5.78
N SER A 341 -1.23 1.93 -5.63
CA SER A 341 -2.02 3.15 -5.63
C SER A 341 -3.19 3.01 -4.65
N GLY A 342 -3.42 4.03 -3.85
CA GLY A 342 -4.64 4.14 -3.03
C GLY A 342 -5.76 4.89 -3.75
N MET A 343 -5.49 5.55 -4.89
CA MET A 343 -6.52 6.24 -5.66
C MET A 343 -7.24 5.33 -6.65
N ILE A 344 -6.58 4.38 -7.28
CA ILE A 344 -7.19 3.49 -8.28
C ILE A 344 -8.24 2.53 -7.69
N PRO A 345 -8.07 1.93 -6.49
CA PRO A 345 -9.01 0.95 -5.94
C PRO A 345 -10.44 1.45 -5.81
N TRP A 346 -10.66 2.64 -5.26
CA TRP A 346 -12.00 3.17 -5.08
C TRP A 346 -12.63 3.62 -6.42
N LEU A 347 -11.83 4.09 -7.39
CA LEU A 347 -12.31 4.39 -8.75
C LEU A 347 -12.85 3.14 -9.43
N LEU A 348 -12.10 2.02 -9.37
CA LEU A 348 -12.56 0.74 -9.89
C LEU A 348 -13.81 0.23 -9.15
N THR A 349 -13.89 0.47 -7.83
CA THR A 349 -15.05 0.08 -7.03
C THR A 349 -16.30 0.85 -7.45
N ILE A 350 -16.24 2.18 -7.62
CA ILE A 350 -17.42 2.94 -8.09
C ILE A 350 -17.84 2.56 -9.52
N ALA A 351 -16.88 2.19 -10.37
CA ALA A 351 -17.19 1.65 -11.68
C ALA A 351 -17.97 0.32 -11.57
N LEU A 352 -17.53 -0.58 -10.70
CA LEU A 352 -18.21 -1.87 -10.47
C LEU A 352 -19.60 -1.68 -9.84
N LEU A 353 -19.75 -0.78 -8.85
CA LEU A 353 -21.06 -0.40 -8.29
C LEU A 353 -22.01 0.13 -9.36
N SER A 354 -21.49 0.89 -10.31
CA SER A 354 -22.27 1.47 -11.38
C SER A 354 -22.67 0.43 -12.43
N GLU A 355 -21.78 -0.47 -12.80
CA GLU A 355 -22.00 -1.53 -13.77
C GLU A 355 -22.99 -2.57 -13.26
N THR A 356 -22.86 -2.99 -12.00
CA THR A 356 -23.73 -4.01 -11.40
C THR A 356 -25.05 -3.46 -10.88
N GLY A 357 -25.13 -2.19 -10.59
CA GLY A 357 -26.28 -1.55 -9.91
C GLY A 357 -26.46 -1.99 -8.45
N GLN A 358 -25.47 -2.74 -7.89
CA GLN A 358 -25.52 -3.26 -6.52
C GLN A 358 -24.88 -2.27 -5.53
N SER A 359 -25.14 -2.48 -4.23
CA SER A 359 -24.41 -1.82 -3.15
C SER A 359 -23.10 -2.54 -2.86
N LEU A 360 -22.16 -1.85 -2.20
CA LEU A 360 -20.87 -2.45 -1.87
C LEU A 360 -21.03 -3.62 -0.89
N SER A 361 -21.91 -3.50 0.12
CA SER A 361 -22.20 -4.62 1.03
C SER A 361 -22.71 -5.84 0.28
N THR A 362 -23.59 -5.67 -0.70
CA THR A 362 -24.13 -6.79 -1.49
C THR A 362 -23.04 -7.50 -2.29
N LEU A 363 -22.09 -6.75 -2.86
CA LEU A 363 -20.97 -7.34 -3.62
C LEU A 363 -20.05 -8.19 -2.74
N VAL A 364 -19.82 -7.79 -1.49
CA VAL A 364 -18.89 -8.49 -0.60
C VAL A 364 -19.56 -9.49 0.33
N GLU A 365 -20.86 -9.38 0.62
CA GLU A 365 -21.60 -10.30 1.52
C GLU A 365 -21.46 -11.76 1.11
N ASN A 366 -21.54 -12.06 -0.18
CA ASN A 366 -21.37 -13.44 -0.68
C ASN A 366 -19.94 -13.94 -0.45
N MET A 367 -18.93 -13.10 -0.64
CA MET A 367 -17.52 -13.43 -0.39
C MET A 367 -17.32 -13.72 1.10
N ILE A 368 -17.82 -12.83 1.98
CA ILE A 368 -17.73 -12.96 3.45
C ILE A 368 -18.45 -14.24 3.92
N ALA A 369 -19.66 -14.48 3.41
CA ALA A 369 -20.43 -15.66 3.78
C ALA A 369 -19.76 -16.96 3.33
N LYS A 370 -19.10 -16.96 2.16
CA LYS A 370 -18.45 -18.15 1.58
C LYS A 370 -17.09 -18.44 2.22
N PHE A 371 -16.33 -17.37 2.51
CA PHE A 371 -14.97 -17.44 3.06
C PHE A 371 -14.80 -16.50 4.27
N PRO A 372 -15.40 -16.81 5.44
CA PRO A 372 -15.16 -16.05 6.65
C PRO A 372 -13.67 -15.98 6.98
N CYS A 373 -13.19 -14.84 7.47
CA CYS A 373 -11.79 -14.67 7.90
C CYS A 373 -11.68 -13.95 9.24
N SER A 374 -10.52 -14.12 9.89
CA SER A 374 -10.21 -13.47 11.18
C SER A 374 -9.73 -12.01 11.05
N GLY A 375 -9.38 -11.56 9.85
CA GLY A 375 -8.48 -10.44 9.69
C GLY A 375 -7.05 -10.78 10.17
N GLU A 376 -6.19 -9.79 10.32
CA GLU A 376 -4.82 -9.99 10.84
C GLU A 376 -4.81 -9.82 12.37
N ILE A 377 -4.30 -10.83 13.08
CA ILE A 377 -4.14 -10.83 14.54
C ILE A 377 -2.64 -10.78 14.85
N ASN A 378 -2.23 -9.81 15.69
CA ASN A 378 -0.85 -9.56 16.02
C ASN A 378 -0.52 -10.02 17.45
N PHE A 379 0.58 -10.75 17.62
CA PHE A 379 1.05 -11.24 18.90
C PHE A 379 2.48 -10.79 19.18
N LYS A 380 2.74 -10.33 20.41
CA LYS A 380 4.09 -10.16 20.93
C LYS A 380 4.57 -11.48 21.51
N VAL A 381 5.63 -12.06 20.95
CA VAL A 381 6.21 -13.33 21.40
C VAL A 381 7.71 -13.15 21.61
N ALA A 382 8.30 -13.99 22.46
CA ALA A 382 9.74 -13.92 22.78
C ALA A 382 10.59 -14.31 21.56
N ASP A 383 10.18 -15.35 20.84
CA ASP A 383 10.84 -15.85 19.62
C ASP A 383 9.79 -16.31 18.60
N THR A 384 9.73 -15.63 17.47
CA THR A 384 8.74 -15.90 16.43
C THR A 384 8.98 -17.25 15.75
N GLN A 385 10.23 -17.63 15.51
CA GLN A 385 10.56 -18.88 14.80
C GLN A 385 10.23 -20.10 15.67
N THR A 386 10.59 -20.07 16.95
CA THR A 386 10.23 -21.12 17.91
C THR A 386 8.71 -21.26 18.04
N THR A 387 7.98 -20.13 18.07
CA THR A 387 6.51 -20.16 18.15
C THR A 387 5.89 -20.74 16.87
N ILE A 388 6.37 -20.35 15.70
CA ILE A 388 5.91 -20.93 14.41
C ILE A 388 6.17 -22.44 14.38
N GLN A 389 7.34 -22.89 14.81
CA GLN A 389 7.69 -24.32 14.81
C GLN A 389 6.79 -25.10 15.79
N LYS A 390 6.52 -24.57 16.97
CA LYS A 390 5.58 -25.16 17.93
C LYS A 390 4.17 -25.34 17.34
N ILE A 391 3.65 -24.32 16.66
CA ILE A 391 2.34 -24.40 15.99
C ILE A 391 2.38 -25.47 14.90
N PHE A 392 3.43 -25.49 14.09
CA PHE A 392 3.62 -26.48 13.04
C PHE A 392 3.61 -27.92 13.60
N ASP A 393 4.38 -28.16 14.65
CA ASP A 393 4.50 -29.49 15.29
C ASP A 393 3.16 -29.95 15.91
N PHE A 394 2.37 -29.02 16.46
CA PHE A 394 1.06 -29.32 17.03
C PHE A 394 0.08 -29.86 15.98
N TYR A 395 0.14 -29.36 14.75
CA TYR A 395 -0.76 -29.78 13.66
C TYR A 395 -0.18 -30.86 12.75
N ALA A 396 1.07 -31.30 12.96
CA ALA A 396 1.78 -32.20 12.05
C ALA A 396 1.02 -33.52 11.79
N ASP A 397 0.41 -34.10 12.84
CA ASP A 397 -0.33 -35.37 12.75
C ASP A 397 -1.68 -35.27 11.99
N GLN A 398 -2.16 -34.05 11.73
CA GLN A 398 -3.41 -33.82 10.98
C GLN A 398 -3.20 -33.78 9.45
N ASN A 399 -1.95 -33.95 8.97
CA ASN A 399 -1.57 -33.97 7.57
C ASN A 399 -2.11 -32.79 6.73
N PRO A 400 -1.96 -31.52 7.14
CA PRO A 400 -2.38 -30.37 6.36
C PRO A 400 -1.55 -30.23 5.07
N GLN A 401 -2.11 -29.56 4.06
CA GLN A 401 -1.30 -29.04 2.97
C GLN A 401 -0.45 -27.87 3.50
N ILE A 402 0.84 -27.89 3.19
CA ILE A 402 1.81 -26.93 3.74
C ILE A 402 2.28 -26.00 2.64
N ASP A 403 2.19 -24.70 2.87
CA ASP A 403 2.83 -23.67 2.06
C ASP A 403 3.80 -22.85 2.92
N ARG A 404 5.01 -22.66 2.40
CA ARG A 404 6.11 -21.91 3.04
C ARG A 404 6.55 -20.69 2.24
N THR A 405 5.67 -20.15 1.43
CA THR A 405 5.97 -18.98 0.60
C THR A 405 6.28 -17.76 1.47
N ASP A 406 5.49 -17.54 2.55
CA ASP A 406 5.73 -16.47 3.54
C ASP A 406 5.29 -16.94 4.93
N GLY A 407 6.25 -17.27 5.79
CA GLY A 407 5.96 -17.95 7.04
C GLY A 407 5.52 -19.40 6.83
N VAL A 408 4.46 -19.82 7.50
CA VAL A 408 3.87 -21.15 7.36
C VAL A 408 2.35 -21.03 7.22
N SER A 409 1.81 -21.55 6.13
CA SER A 409 0.37 -21.77 5.97
C SER A 409 0.07 -23.25 6.09
N LEU A 410 -0.97 -23.59 6.85
CA LEU A 410 -1.49 -24.95 6.98
C LEU A 410 -2.95 -24.97 6.52
N ASP A 411 -3.25 -25.82 5.52
CA ASP A 411 -4.58 -25.95 4.92
C ASP A 411 -5.18 -27.35 5.23
N PHE A 412 -6.31 -27.36 5.92
CA PHE A 412 -7.05 -28.54 6.34
C PHE A 412 -8.30 -28.80 5.47
N GLY A 413 -8.46 -28.05 4.37
CA GLY A 413 -9.58 -28.18 3.45
C GLY A 413 -10.85 -27.44 3.88
N ALA A 414 -11.25 -27.48 5.15
CA ALA A 414 -12.38 -26.73 5.69
C ALA A 414 -11.98 -25.37 6.28
N TRP A 415 -10.76 -25.26 6.74
CA TRP A 415 -10.14 -24.04 7.26
C TRP A 415 -8.64 -24.06 7.02
N ARG A 416 -8.04 -22.90 7.03
CA ARG A 416 -6.58 -22.74 6.94
C ARG A 416 -6.13 -21.51 7.71
N PHE A 417 -4.86 -21.47 8.01
CA PHE A 417 -4.23 -20.27 8.56
C PHE A 417 -2.85 -20.03 7.95
N ASN A 418 -2.40 -18.80 8.04
CA ASN A 418 -1.03 -18.40 7.84
C ASN A 418 -0.49 -17.79 9.13
N VAL A 419 0.70 -18.20 9.53
CA VAL A 419 1.45 -17.60 10.64
C VAL A 419 2.84 -17.21 10.17
N ARG A 420 3.25 -15.96 10.44
CA ARG A 420 4.54 -15.43 10.01
C ARG A 420 5.11 -14.39 10.96
N ALA A 421 6.43 -14.21 10.93
CA ALA A 421 7.06 -13.06 11.56
C ALA A 421 6.76 -11.78 10.74
N SER A 422 6.55 -10.66 11.42
CA SER A 422 6.50 -9.36 10.74
C SER A 422 7.89 -9.00 10.22
N ASN A 423 7.95 -8.41 9.02
CA ASN A 423 9.21 -7.94 8.42
C ASN A 423 9.67 -6.59 8.99
N THR A 424 8.77 -5.86 9.63
CA THR A 424 9.01 -4.48 10.08
C THR A 424 8.92 -4.30 11.59
N GLU A 425 8.30 -5.24 12.30
CA GLU A 425 8.01 -5.16 13.73
C GLU A 425 8.32 -6.49 14.43
N PRO A 426 8.65 -6.51 15.72
CA PRO A 426 8.92 -7.75 16.47
C PRO A 426 7.60 -8.45 16.87
N LEU A 427 6.78 -8.81 15.87
CA LEU A 427 5.47 -9.39 16.05
C LEU A 427 5.32 -10.69 15.24
N LEU A 428 4.54 -11.62 15.80
CA LEU A 428 3.99 -12.75 15.07
C LEU A 428 2.59 -12.36 14.56
N ARG A 429 2.34 -12.61 13.29
CA ARG A 429 1.07 -12.30 12.61
C ARG A 429 0.35 -13.56 12.23
N LEU A 430 -0.94 -13.63 12.56
CA LEU A 430 -1.82 -14.76 12.31
C LEU A 430 -3.00 -14.29 11.45
N ASN A 431 -3.31 -15.05 10.41
CA ASN A 431 -4.49 -14.88 9.56
C ASN A 431 -5.18 -16.23 9.38
N ILE A 432 -6.49 -16.28 9.57
CA ILE A 432 -7.29 -17.51 9.49
C ILE A 432 -8.43 -17.28 8.49
N GLU A 433 -8.73 -18.27 7.66
CA GLU A 433 -9.94 -18.32 6.83
C GLU A 433 -10.59 -19.69 6.90
N SER A 434 -11.89 -19.74 6.65
CA SER A 434 -12.68 -20.97 6.62
C SER A 434 -13.61 -21.01 5.42
N ARG A 435 -14.10 -22.20 5.10
CA ARG A 435 -15.10 -22.43 4.05
C ARG A 435 -16.43 -22.79 4.67
N ALA A 436 -17.46 -21.99 4.43
CA ALA A 436 -18.78 -22.21 5.00
C ALA A 436 -19.43 -23.52 4.51
N ASP A 437 -19.11 -23.98 3.30
CA ASP A 437 -19.62 -25.21 2.68
C ASP A 437 -18.95 -26.50 3.18
N ARG A 438 -17.91 -26.42 4.00
CA ARG A 438 -17.08 -27.56 4.45
C ARG A 438 -17.26 -27.93 5.91
N GLN A 439 -18.34 -27.49 6.57
CA GLN A 439 -18.61 -27.76 7.99
C GLN A 439 -17.49 -27.28 8.93
N ALA A 440 -16.87 -26.14 8.61
CA ALA A 440 -15.89 -25.51 9.49
C ALA A 440 -16.53 -25.13 10.84
N GLN A 441 -15.73 -25.13 11.89
CA GLN A 441 -16.13 -24.54 13.17
C GLN A 441 -16.32 -23.01 13.02
N PRO A 442 -17.04 -22.35 13.94
CA PRO A 442 -17.06 -20.89 13.99
C PRO A 442 -15.65 -20.29 14.03
N MET A 443 -15.42 -19.18 13.36
CA MET A 443 -14.08 -18.53 13.28
C MET A 443 -13.45 -18.34 14.66
N GLN A 444 -14.24 -17.96 15.66
CA GLN A 444 -13.76 -17.76 17.05
C GLN A 444 -13.11 -19.01 17.65
N TYR A 445 -13.59 -20.22 17.31
CA TYR A 445 -12.99 -21.46 17.76
C TYR A 445 -11.52 -21.57 17.34
N TYR A 446 -11.22 -21.29 16.06
CA TYR A 446 -9.86 -21.36 15.55
C TYR A 446 -8.98 -20.24 16.10
N VAL A 447 -9.55 -19.05 16.28
CA VAL A 447 -8.86 -17.90 16.91
C VAL A 447 -8.44 -18.26 18.34
N ASP A 448 -9.35 -18.83 19.14
CA ASP A 448 -9.09 -19.18 20.53
C ASP A 448 -8.04 -20.30 20.63
N GLU A 449 -8.13 -21.34 19.80
CA GLU A 449 -7.19 -22.45 19.77
C GLU A 449 -5.77 -21.98 19.42
N LEU A 450 -5.61 -21.23 18.31
CA LEU A 450 -4.32 -20.72 17.89
C LEU A 450 -3.75 -19.67 18.85
N THR A 451 -4.60 -18.81 19.42
CA THR A 451 -4.19 -17.85 20.46
C THR A 451 -3.63 -18.59 21.68
N GLY A 452 -4.31 -19.64 22.12
CA GLY A 452 -3.84 -20.49 23.21
C GLY A 452 -2.48 -21.14 22.94
N LEU A 453 -2.25 -21.60 21.70
CA LEU A 453 -0.96 -22.17 21.30
C LEU A 453 0.16 -21.13 21.21
N ILE A 454 -0.14 -19.89 20.81
CA ILE A 454 0.84 -18.83 20.67
C ILE A 454 1.27 -18.28 22.04
N GLN A 455 0.33 -18.13 22.97
CA GLN A 455 0.55 -17.47 24.26
C GLN A 455 1.07 -18.39 25.37
N ASN A 456 0.90 -19.70 25.25
CA ASN A 456 1.40 -20.72 26.21
C ASN A 456 2.68 -21.38 25.70
#